data_14f111eedcb4431a7a37e620b6e1c270
#
_entry.id   14f111eedcb4431a7a37e620b6e1c270
#
_cell.length_a   1.000
_cell.length_b   1.000
_cell.length_c   1.000
_cell.angle_alpha   90.00
_cell.angle_beta   90.00
_cell.angle_gamma   90.00
#
_symmetry.space_group_name_H-M   'P 1'
#
loop_
_entity.id
_entity.type
_entity.pdbx_description
1 polymer ?
#
loop_
_entity_poly.entity_id
_entity_poly.type
_entity_poly.pdbx_seq_one_letter_code
_entity_poly.pdbx_strand_id
1 'polypeptide(L)'
;MKEVTFLIVEGVLKPGSLFNAIEVFEKANEYLQQKTGRSFYSIRLAGTDLDQPVVNGLFSLKVEPLEAVGHTDLIILPGFAEQGDYAIHKSRAALEWVIDQYRKGAEVASLCTGTFLLAATGLLEGKPCATHWKAEGSFRRLFPDLKLHTNKIVTDQQGVYTAGGAISSLNLPLHIIEKYNGRDVAMYCSRILEIDIDRNSQSPYIIFEGLKDHTDRVIRESQEFIERHIGERLTVEQLAAESAMDRINFSRRFKKATQLSPADYVQRIKVESAKRLFESTGLQINEVMYEVGYGDIKAFRQTFKKIAGMTPVMYRNKFNKGVGVVKQGMV
;
A
#
# COMPACT_ATOMS: atom_id res chain seq x y z
N MET A 1 28.91 6.50 -10.24
CA MET A 1 28.22 5.56 -9.34
C MET A 1 27.11 6.36 -8.66
N LYS A 2 25.88 5.83 -8.60
CA LYS A 2 24.78 6.50 -7.91
C LYS A 2 24.79 6.17 -6.43
N GLU A 3 24.81 7.20 -5.59
CA GLU A 3 24.77 7.07 -4.14
C GLU A 3 23.33 6.88 -3.68
N VAL A 4 23.05 5.72 -3.06
CA VAL A 4 21.70 5.34 -2.55
C VAL A 4 21.76 5.28 -1.02
N THR A 5 21.04 6.17 -0.36
CA THR A 5 20.98 6.24 1.10
C THR A 5 19.64 5.69 1.60
N PHE A 6 19.67 4.59 2.34
CA PHE A 6 18.51 4.14 3.11
C PHE A 6 18.47 4.89 4.43
N LEU A 7 17.41 5.65 4.64
CA LEU A 7 17.23 6.44 5.86
C LEU A 7 16.71 5.56 6.99
N ILE A 8 17.49 5.44 8.04
CA ILE A 8 17.12 4.71 9.24
C ILE A 8 16.72 5.72 10.30
N VAL A 9 15.47 5.64 10.74
CA VAL A 9 14.90 6.50 11.77
C VAL A 9 14.64 5.70 13.04
N GLU A 10 14.57 6.39 14.17
CA GLU A 10 14.20 5.75 15.43
C GLU A 10 12.82 5.12 15.36
N GLY A 11 12.69 3.87 15.82
CA GLY A 11 11.44 3.11 15.82
C GLY A 11 11.58 1.69 15.31
N VAL A 12 10.47 0.98 15.23
CA VAL A 12 10.47 -0.43 14.81
C VAL A 12 10.46 -0.52 13.27
N LEU A 13 11.67 -0.62 12.71
CA LEU A 13 11.88 -0.85 11.29
C LEU A 13 11.20 -2.17 10.84
N LYS A 14 10.63 -2.19 9.65
CA LYS A 14 10.23 -3.44 8.96
C LYS A 14 11.41 -4.01 8.18
N PRO A 15 12.11 -5.03 8.70
CA PRO A 15 13.37 -5.52 8.12
C PRO A 15 13.22 -5.94 6.66
N GLY A 16 12.13 -6.62 6.31
CA GLY A 16 11.87 -7.05 4.93
C GLY A 16 11.72 -5.90 3.94
N SER A 17 11.26 -4.72 4.39
CA SER A 17 11.20 -3.51 3.54
C SER A 17 12.61 -2.96 3.23
N LEU A 18 13.54 -3.06 4.16
CA LEU A 18 14.92 -2.60 4.00
C LEU A 18 15.76 -3.64 3.23
N PHE A 19 15.91 -4.84 3.80
CA PHE A 19 16.86 -5.82 3.27
C PHE A 19 16.51 -6.29 1.86
N ASN A 20 15.24 -6.56 1.58
CA ASN A 20 14.84 -6.97 0.24
C ASN A 20 15.03 -5.83 -0.79
N ALA A 21 14.83 -4.57 -0.40
CA ALA A 21 15.09 -3.46 -1.32
C ALA A 21 16.58 -3.28 -1.60
N ILE A 22 17.45 -3.44 -0.59
CA ILE A 22 18.91 -3.47 -0.78
C ILE A 22 19.28 -4.59 -1.74
N GLU A 23 18.73 -5.79 -1.56
CA GLU A 23 19.03 -6.94 -2.41
C GLU A 23 18.69 -6.69 -3.88
N VAL A 24 17.59 -5.97 -4.18
CA VAL A 24 17.25 -5.61 -5.56
C VAL A 24 18.36 -4.75 -6.19
N PHE A 25 18.91 -3.76 -5.49
CA PHE A 25 20.03 -2.94 -5.99
C PHE A 25 21.33 -3.73 -6.10
N GLU A 26 21.60 -4.65 -5.16
CA GLU A 26 22.76 -5.53 -5.23
C GLU A 26 22.71 -6.44 -6.46
N LYS A 27 21.55 -7.02 -6.79
CA LYS A 27 21.36 -7.82 -8.01
C LYS A 27 21.54 -6.99 -9.28
N ALA A 28 21.15 -5.72 -9.27
CA ALA A 28 21.45 -4.81 -10.38
C ALA A 28 22.96 -4.56 -10.50
N ASN A 29 23.67 -4.36 -9.40
CA ASN A 29 25.12 -4.22 -9.39
C ASN A 29 25.84 -5.47 -9.91
N GLU A 30 25.43 -6.67 -9.47
CA GLU A 30 25.97 -7.95 -9.98
C GLU A 30 25.86 -8.04 -11.50
N TYR A 31 24.67 -7.75 -12.04
CA TYR A 31 24.45 -7.78 -13.50
C TYR A 31 25.31 -6.75 -14.23
N LEU A 32 25.35 -5.50 -13.74
CA LEU A 32 26.10 -4.44 -14.37
C LEU A 32 27.61 -4.67 -14.28
N GLN A 33 28.11 -5.21 -13.18
CA GLN A 33 29.49 -5.61 -13.01
C GLN A 33 29.90 -6.69 -14.04
N GLN A 34 29.04 -7.68 -14.27
CA GLN A 34 29.29 -8.72 -15.28
C GLN A 34 29.29 -8.17 -16.72
N LYS A 35 28.42 -7.19 -16.99
CA LYS A 35 28.25 -6.63 -18.35
C LYS A 35 29.23 -5.50 -18.68
N THR A 36 29.56 -4.66 -17.72
CA THR A 36 30.30 -3.40 -17.94
C THR A 36 31.63 -3.30 -17.18
N GLY A 37 31.88 -4.27 -16.28
CA GLY A 37 33.05 -4.26 -15.40
C GLY A 37 32.93 -3.27 -14.22
N ARG A 38 31.76 -2.66 -13.98
CA ARG A 38 31.57 -1.65 -12.91
C ARG A 38 30.21 -1.79 -12.25
N SER A 39 30.19 -1.61 -10.93
CA SER A 39 28.94 -1.39 -10.18
C SER A 39 28.39 0.02 -10.46
N PHE A 40 27.06 0.15 -10.39
CA PHE A 40 26.38 1.43 -10.64
C PHE A 40 25.89 2.09 -9.36
N TYR A 41 25.47 1.30 -8.36
CA TYR A 41 24.94 1.78 -7.09
C TYR A 41 25.95 1.63 -5.96
N SER A 42 26.11 2.66 -5.14
CA SER A 42 26.80 2.65 -3.84
C SER A 42 25.71 2.77 -2.76
N ILE A 43 25.58 1.76 -1.91
CA ILE A 43 24.50 1.66 -0.93
C ILE A 43 25.03 1.95 0.46
N ARG A 44 24.34 2.84 1.21
CA ARG A 44 24.63 3.11 2.60
C ARG A 44 23.36 3.17 3.45
N LEU A 45 23.55 2.96 4.76
CA LEU A 45 22.52 3.18 5.77
C LEU A 45 22.92 4.41 6.56
N ALA A 46 22.04 5.41 6.63
CA ALA A 46 22.31 6.62 7.40
C ALA A 46 21.08 7.03 8.21
N GLY A 47 21.30 7.64 9.38
CA GLY A 47 20.19 8.01 10.25
C GLY A 47 20.62 8.73 11.50
N THR A 48 19.68 8.89 12.42
CA THR A 48 19.87 9.54 13.72
C THR A 48 20.18 8.55 14.85
N ASP A 49 19.81 7.27 14.67
CA ASP A 49 20.11 6.19 15.60
C ASP A 49 21.20 5.30 14.99
N LEU A 50 22.39 5.31 15.57
CA LEU A 50 23.60 4.71 14.99
C LEU A 50 23.73 3.20 15.28
N ASP A 51 22.94 2.66 16.19
CA ASP A 51 22.92 1.23 16.55
C ASP A 51 21.49 0.74 16.69
N GLN A 52 20.81 0.63 15.55
CA GLN A 52 19.39 0.29 15.49
C GLN A 52 19.17 -1.21 15.65
N PRO A 53 18.55 -1.68 16.76
CA PRO A 53 18.17 -3.08 16.92
C PRO A 53 16.99 -3.43 15.97
N VAL A 54 17.07 -4.57 15.33
CA VAL A 54 16.01 -5.11 14.45
C VAL A 54 15.66 -6.54 14.82
N VAL A 55 14.44 -6.96 14.48
CA VAL A 55 13.92 -8.31 14.76
C VAL A 55 14.07 -8.65 16.26
N ASN A 56 13.49 -7.81 17.13
CA ASN A 56 13.54 -7.98 18.58
C ASN A 56 14.98 -8.12 19.15
N GLY A 57 15.94 -7.41 18.55
CA GLY A 57 17.34 -7.44 19.00
C GLY A 57 18.16 -8.62 18.50
N LEU A 58 17.63 -9.45 17.57
CA LEU A 58 18.43 -10.54 16.97
C LEU A 58 19.57 -10.00 16.09
N PHE A 59 19.41 -8.81 15.53
CA PHE A 59 20.40 -8.10 14.72
C PHE A 59 20.49 -6.65 15.15
N SER A 60 21.63 -6.04 14.87
CA SER A 60 21.86 -4.61 15.00
C SER A 60 22.38 -4.06 13.68
N LEU A 61 21.83 -2.92 13.24
CA LEU A 61 22.29 -2.21 12.05
C LEU A 61 23.31 -1.16 12.48
N LYS A 62 24.49 -1.18 11.86
CA LYS A 62 25.42 -0.05 11.92
C LYS A 62 24.97 1.00 10.93
N VAL A 63 24.67 2.18 11.43
CA VAL A 63 24.11 3.29 10.67
C VAL A 63 25.11 4.44 10.73
N GLU A 64 25.38 5.07 9.57
CA GLU A 64 26.21 6.28 9.50
C GLU A 64 25.41 7.50 10.02
N PRO A 65 26.04 8.45 10.72
CA PRO A 65 25.36 9.70 11.07
C PRO A 65 25.02 10.49 9.82
N LEU A 66 23.85 11.15 9.82
CA LEU A 66 23.39 11.94 8.67
C LEU A 66 24.38 13.03 8.24
N GLU A 67 25.09 13.60 9.19
CA GLU A 67 26.10 14.63 8.98
C GLU A 67 27.31 14.13 8.19
N ALA A 68 27.57 12.81 8.22
CA ALA A 68 28.66 12.18 7.46
C ALA A 68 28.28 11.98 5.97
N VAL A 69 26.98 12.05 5.65
CA VAL A 69 26.49 11.92 4.25
C VAL A 69 26.58 13.26 3.55
N GLY A 70 27.66 13.47 2.81
CA GLY A 70 27.86 14.72 2.06
C GLY A 70 26.90 14.88 0.89
N HIS A 71 26.74 13.82 0.08
CA HIS A 71 25.88 13.79 -1.11
C HIS A 71 25.15 12.44 -1.21
N THR A 72 23.93 12.46 -1.73
CA THR A 72 23.20 11.27 -2.12
C THR A 72 22.35 11.56 -3.37
N ASP A 73 22.25 10.61 -4.29
CA ASP A 73 21.41 10.74 -5.49
C ASP A 73 19.99 10.25 -5.26
N LEU A 74 19.82 9.29 -4.35
CA LEU A 74 18.54 8.67 -4.03
C LEU A 74 18.43 8.37 -2.54
N ILE A 75 17.38 8.85 -1.92
CA ILE A 75 17.02 8.53 -0.53
C ILE A 75 15.88 7.53 -0.54
N ILE A 76 16.01 6.44 0.21
CA ILE A 76 14.95 5.46 0.39
C ILE A 76 14.50 5.46 1.86
N LEU A 77 13.21 5.69 2.07
CA LEU A 77 12.52 5.64 3.35
C LEU A 77 11.88 4.25 3.51
N PRO A 78 12.46 3.31 4.27
CA PRO A 78 11.88 1.99 4.48
C PRO A 78 10.58 2.03 5.27
N GLY A 79 9.83 0.93 5.25
CA GLY A 79 8.62 0.79 6.07
C GLY A 79 8.95 0.60 7.56
N PHE A 80 8.06 1.07 8.42
CA PHE A 80 8.12 0.88 9.87
C PHE A 80 6.80 0.30 10.41
N ALA A 81 6.82 -0.25 11.64
CA ALA A 81 5.67 -0.95 12.23
C ALA A 81 4.81 -0.06 13.13
N GLU A 82 5.32 1.06 13.60
CA GLU A 82 4.67 1.96 14.55
C GLU A 82 3.56 2.81 13.94
N GLN A 83 2.79 3.50 14.78
CA GLN A 83 1.83 4.49 14.32
C GLN A 83 2.55 5.68 13.69
N GLY A 84 2.06 6.16 12.56
CA GLY A 84 2.76 7.13 11.72
C GLY A 84 3.09 8.45 12.42
N ASP A 85 2.23 8.96 13.30
CA ASP A 85 2.44 10.18 14.09
C ASP A 85 3.65 10.08 15.03
N TYR A 86 3.80 8.97 15.76
CA TYR A 86 4.94 8.72 16.65
C TYR A 86 6.26 8.70 15.87
N ALA A 87 6.32 7.97 14.76
CA ALA A 87 7.52 7.91 13.93
C ALA A 87 7.90 9.28 13.35
N ILE A 88 6.92 10.11 12.96
CA ILE A 88 7.14 11.46 12.44
C ILE A 88 7.77 12.36 13.51
N HIS A 89 7.22 12.36 14.73
CA HIS A 89 7.74 13.21 15.82
C HIS A 89 9.21 12.92 16.13
N LYS A 90 9.58 11.66 16.19
CA LYS A 90 10.95 11.24 16.48
C LYS A 90 11.93 11.47 15.33
N SER A 91 11.43 11.60 14.12
CA SER A 91 12.26 11.67 12.91
C SER A 91 12.51 13.10 12.40
N ARG A 92 12.17 14.14 13.17
CA ARG A 92 12.18 15.52 12.68
C ARG A 92 13.50 15.95 12.04
N ALA A 93 14.62 15.71 12.71
CA ALA A 93 15.95 16.04 12.17
C ALA A 93 16.24 15.29 10.86
N ALA A 94 15.86 14.00 10.80
CA ALA A 94 16.03 13.20 9.61
C ALA A 94 15.16 13.70 8.45
N LEU A 95 13.93 14.18 8.73
CA LEU A 95 13.04 14.75 7.70
C LEU A 95 13.57 16.09 7.17
N GLU A 96 14.12 16.94 8.02
CA GLU A 96 14.78 18.19 7.61
C GLU A 96 15.99 17.89 6.70
N TRP A 97 16.78 16.86 7.01
CA TRP A 97 17.88 16.38 6.17
C TRP A 97 17.36 15.89 4.79
N VAL A 98 16.27 15.12 4.74
CA VAL A 98 15.65 14.67 3.48
C VAL A 98 15.27 15.87 2.60
N ILE A 99 14.64 16.89 3.18
CA ILE A 99 14.23 18.11 2.46
C ILE A 99 15.46 18.83 1.89
N ASP A 100 16.53 18.93 2.68
CA ASP A 100 17.78 19.57 2.25
C ASP A 100 18.43 18.81 1.08
N GLN A 101 18.54 17.49 1.18
CA GLN A 101 19.10 16.65 0.10
C GLN A 101 18.24 16.71 -1.17
N TYR A 102 16.90 16.70 -1.04
CA TYR A 102 16.01 16.86 -2.20
C TYR A 102 16.21 18.21 -2.89
N ARG A 103 16.39 19.31 -2.12
CA ARG A 103 16.72 20.63 -2.67
C ARG A 103 18.07 20.66 -3.38
N LYS A 104 19.01 19.81 -2.98
CA LYS A 104 20.31 19.61 -3.63
C LYS A 104 20.26 18.68 -4.85
N GLY A 105 19.09 18.16 -5.18
CA GLY A 105 18.88 17.35 -6.40
C GLY A 105 18.75 15.85 -6.16
N ALA A 106 18.76 15.39 -4.92
CA ALA A 106 18.46 13.98 -4.62
C ALA A 106 17.01 13.63 -4.96
N GLU A 107 16.78 12.44 -5.45
CA GLU A 107 15.43 11.87 -5.56
C GLU A 107 15.05 11.17 -4.24
N VAL A 108 13.74 11.08 -3.94
CA VAL A 108 13.25 10.50 -2.67
C VAL A 108 12.21 9.42 -2.94
N ALA A 109 12.44 8.24 -2.39
CA ALA A 109 11.57 7.08 -2.53
C ALA A 109 11.08 6.59 -1.17
N SER A 110 9.81 6.19 -1.05
CA SER A 110 9.28 5.59 0.17
C SER A 110 8.69 4.21 -0.09
N LEU A 111 8.98 3.26 0.78
CA LEU A 111 8.49 1.90 0.74
C LEU A 111 7.42 1.71 1.82
N CYS A 112 6.27 1.16 1.44
CA CYS A 112 5.24 0.75 2.38
C CYS A 112 4.77 1.91 3.30
N THR A 113 4.91 1.77 4.62
CA THR A 113 4.60 2.82 5.62
C THR A 113 5.63 3.94 5.67
N GLY A 114 6.80 3.82 5.04
CA GLY A 114 7.76 4.92 4.88
C GLY A 114 7.15 6.17 4.22
N THR A 115 6.02 6.00 3.52
CA THR A 115 5.27 7.11 2.92
C THR A 115 4.73 8.11 3.95
N PHE A 116 4.54 7.72 5.21
CA PHE A 116 4.17 8.67 6.28
C PHE A 116 5.29 9.68 6.56
N LEU A 117 6.53 9.21 6.60
CA LEU A 117 7.69 10.08 6.75
C LEU A 117 7.84 11.02 5.56
N LEU A 118 7.70 10.47 4.35
CA LEU A 118 7.75 11.28 3.13
C LEU A 118 6.61 12.32 3.07
N ALA A 119 5.40 11.96 3.52
CA ALA A 119 4.28 12.91 3.61
C ALA A 119 4.57 14.06 4.57
N ALA A 120 5.21 13.77 5.71
CA ALA A 120 5.57 14.78 6.72
C ALA A 120 6.65 15.78 6.23
N THR A 121 7.41 15.46 5.18
CA THR A 121 8.33 16.43 4.54
C THR A 121 7.62 17.51 3.70
N GLY A 122 6.32 17.34 3.39
CA GLY A 122 5.62 18.21 2.44
C GLY A 122 5.88 17.91 0.95
N LEU A 123 6.84 17.03 0.63
CA LEU A 123 7.23 16.73 -0.76
C LEU A 123 6.13 16.02 -1.57
N LEU A 124 5.07 15.52 -0.92
CA LEU A 124 3.92 14.90 -1.57
C LEU A 124 2.77 15.86 -1.89
N GLU A 125 2.87 17.14 -1.55
CA GLU A 125 1.84 18.12 -1.88
C GLU A 125 1.61 18.19 -3.39
N GLY A 126 0.33 18.07 -3.78
CA GLY A 126 -0.09 18.07 -5.18
C GLY A 126 0.22 16.79 -5.97
N LYS A 127 1.06 15.87 -5.44
CA LYS A 127 1.49 14.64 -6.10
C LYS A 127 0.62 13.43 -5.67
N PRO A 128 0.43 12.44 -6.56
CA PRO A 128 -0.17 11.17 -6.17
C PRO A 128 0.80 10.39 -5.26
N CYS A 129 0.26 9.71 -4.26
CA CYS A 129 1.04 8.83 -3.40
C CYS A 129 0.35 7.49 -3.16
N ALA A 130 1.13 6.48 -2.78
CA ALA A 130 0.67 5.18 -2.36
C ALA A 130 1.36 4.80 -1.05
N THR A 131 0.67 4.02 -0.22
CA THR A 131 1.21 3.41 1.00
C THR A 131 0.63 2.00 1.14
N HIS A 132 1.00 1.27 2.19
CA HIS A 132 0.38 -0.01 2.49
C HIS A 132 -1.14 0.17 2.66
N TRP A 133 -1.95 -0.64 1.97
CA TRP A 133 -3.41 -0.53 1.98
C TRP A 133 -4.01 -0.56 3.42
N LYS A 134 -3.43 -1.35 4.32
CA LYS A 134 -3.88 -1.42 5.72
C LYS A 134 -3.69 -0.11 6.49
N ALA A 135 -2.80 0.76 6.04
CA ALA A 135 -2.53 2.06 6.65
C ALA A 135 -3.38 3.20 6.06
N GLU A 136 -4.31 2.91 5.12
CA GLU A 136 -5.15 3.92 4.45
C GLU A 136 -5.87 4.84 5.44
N GLY A 137 -6.54 4.28 6.45
CA GLY A 137 -7.31 5.05 7.43
C GLY A 137 -6.45 6.02 8.23
N SER A 138 -5.32 5.54 8.77
CA SER A 138 -4.38 6.36 9.53
C SER A 138 -3.70 7.41 8.66
N PHE A 139 -3.35 7.06 7.41
CA PHE A 139 -2.73 8.01 6.49
C PHE A 139 -3.67 9.16 6.13
N ARG A 140 -4.93 8.87 5.76
CA ARG A 140 -5.94 9.90 5.43
C ARG A 140 -6.30 10.78 6.62
N ARG A 141 -6.23 10.26 7.84
CA ARG A 141 -6.46 11.05 9.07
C ARG A 141 -5.34 12.06 9.30
N LEU A 142 -4.07 11.66 9.12
CA LEU A 142 -2.91 12.52 9.33
C LEU A 142 -2.69 13.49 8.16
N PHE A 143 -3.00 13.07 6.94
CA PHE A 143 -2.76 13.82 5.71
C PHE A 143 -4.00 13.86 4.82
N PRO A 144 -5.09 14.52 5.25
CA PRO A 144 -6.39 14.49 4.55
C PRO A 144 -6.35 15.11 3.15
N ASP A 145 -5.43 16.04 2.90
CA ASP A 145 -5.32 16.80 1.64
C ASP A 145 -4.43 16.10 0.59
N LEU A 146 -3.69 15.06 0.97
CA LEU A 146 -2.84 14.34 0.05
C LEU A 146 -3.62 13.37 -0.85
N LYS A 147 -3.18 13.26 -2.11
CA LYS A 147 -3.82 12.41 -3.13
C LYS A 147 -3.42 10.94 -2.98
N LEU A 148 -3.93 10.27 -1.95
CA LEU A 148 -3.64 8.85 -1.71
C LEU A 148 -4.39 7.93 -2.68
N HIS A 149 -3.63 7.10 -3.39
CA HIS A 149 -4.09 6.03 -4.29
C HIS A 149 -3.77 4.65 -3.70
N THR A 150 -4.61 4.17 -2.78
CA THR A 150 -4.40 2.91 -2.04
C THR A 150 -4.28 1.68 -2.94
N ASN A 151 -4.85 1.75 -4.14
CA ASN A 151 -4.79 0.66 -5.11
C ASN A 151 -3.46 0.57 -5.87
N LYS A 152 -2.68 1.66 -5.98
CA LYS A 152 -1.42 1.67 -6.73
C LYS A 152 -0.30 0.99 -5.95
N ILE A 153 0.61 0.33 -6.67
CA ILE A 153 1.86 -0.19 -6.13
C ILE A 153 2.95 0.88 -6.18
N VAL A 154 3.13 1.56 -7.30
CA VAL A 154 4.16 2.59 -7.48
C VAL A 154 3.52 3.89 -7.95
N THR A 155 3.99 5.01 -7.43
CA THR A 155 3.80 6.36 -7.99
C THR A 155 5.16 7.00 -8.22
N ASP A 156 5.29 7.75 -9.31
CA ASP A 156 6.51 8.46 -9.73
C ASP A 156 6.11 9.84 -10.24
N GLN A 157 6.57 10.89 -9.58
CA GLN A 157 6.38 12.26 -10.03
C GLN A 157 7.48 13.19 -9.49
N GLN A 158 8.20 13.86 -10.41
CA GLN A 158 9.19 14.88 -10.08
C GLN A 158 10.29 14.40 -9.10
N GLY A 159 10.84 13.19 -9.30
CA GLY A 159 11.88 12.65 -8.42
C GLY A 159 11.37 12.22 -7.04
N VAL A 160 10.04 12.15 -6.85
CA VAL A 160 9.40 11.66 -5.64
C VAL A 160 8.63 10.38 -5.96
N TYR A 161 8.98 9.30 -5.27
CA TYR A 161 8.44 7.98 -5.49
C TYR A 161 7.78 7.44 -4.25
N THR A 162 6.65 6.75 -4.40
CA THR A 162 6.06 6.02 -3.28
C THR A 162 5.68 4.60 -3.70
N ALA A 163 5.76 3.67 -2.76
CA ALA A 163 5.30 2.30 -2.98
C ALA A 163 4.21 1.87 -2.01
N GLY A 164 3.35 0.98 -2.50
CA GLY A 164 2.39 0.23 -1.70
C GLY A 164 3.05 -0.72 -0.71
N GLY A 165 2.27 -1.64 -0.16
CA GLY A 165 2.69 -2.43 0.98
C GLY A 165 3.37 -3.75 0.69
N ALA A 166 4.06 -4.22 1.72
CA ALA A 166 4.74 -5.50 1.85
C ALA A 166 5.67 -5.80 0.66
N ILE A 167 5.64 -7.02 0.20
CA ILE A 167 6.50 -7.50 -0.89
C ILE A 167 6.30 -6.71 -2.19
N SER A 168 5.08 -6.22 -2.48
CA SER A 168 4.85 -5.41 -3.68
C SER A 168 5.58 -4.05 -3.67
N SER A 169 6.08 -3.59 -2.53
CA SER A 169 6.93 -2.40 -2.49
C SER A 169 8.25 -2.56 -3.24
N LEU A 170 8.69 -3.81 -3.47
CA LEU A 170 9.91 -4.13 -4.23
C LEU A 170 9.78 -3.82 -5.73
N ASN A 171 8.57 -3.60 -6.23
CA ASN A 171 8.38 -3.07 -7.59
C ASN A 171 8.91 -1.63 -7.72
N LEU A 172 9.07 -0.89 -6.62
CA LEU A 172 9.65 0.46 -6.68
C LEU A 172 11.16 0.46 -6.95
N PRO A 173 12.02 -0.28 -6.22
CA PRO A 173 13.41 -0.46 -6.63
C PRO A 173 13.57 -0.96 -8.07
N LEU A 174 12.75 -1.92 -8.53
CA LEU A 174 12.76 -2.38 -9.92
C LEU A 174 12.41 -1.25 -10.91
N HIS A 175 11.40 -0.43 -10.60
CA HIS A 175 11.01 0.73 -11.40
C HIS A 175 12.15 1.76 -11.50
N ILE A 176 12.84 2.03 -10.38
CA ILE A 176 13.99 2.94 -10.35
C ILE A 176 15.17 2.39 -11.17
N ILE A 177 15.46 1.07 -11.04
CA ILE A 177 16.49 0.41 -11.83
C ILE A 177 16.15 0.44 -13.33
N GLU A 178 14.89 0.18 -13.69
CA GLU A 178 14.45 0.28 -15.09
C GLU A 178 14.64 1.69 -15.64
N LYS A 179 14.33 2.72 -14.84
CA LYS A 179 14.50 4.13 -15.22
C LYS A 179 15.96 4.53 -15.44
N TYR A 180 16.88 4.02 -14.61
CA TYR A 180 18.30 4.41 -14.69
C TYR A 180 19.15 3.50 -15.56
N ASN A 181 18.86 2.21 -15.60
CA ASN A 181 19.71 1.20 -16.22
C ASN A 181 19.03 0.45 -17.36
N GLY A 182 17.73 0.72 -17.60
CA GLY A 182 16.95 0.08 -18.65
C GLY A 182 16.27 -1.21 -18.24
N ARG A 183 15.35 -1.65 -19.12
CA ARG A 183 14.46 -2.81 -18.90
C ARG A 183 15.22 -4.12 -18.66
N ASP A 184 16.35 -4.33 -19.34
CA ASP A 184 17.10 -5.59 -19.25
C ASP A 184 17.63 -5.84 -17.83
N VAL A 185 18.16 -4.79 -17.17
CA VAL A 185 18.67 -4.89 -15.81
C VAL A 185 17.50 -5.17 -14.83
N ALA A 186 16.40 -4.43 -14.97
CA ALA A 186 15.21 -4.65 -14.14
C ALA A 186 14.62 -6.06 -14.32
N MET A 187 14.57 -6.58 -15.56
CA MET A 187 14.11 -7.93 -15.86
C MET A 187 15.02 -9.00 -15.25
N TYR A 188 16.34 -8.79 -15.27
CA TYR A 188 17.28 -9.69 -14.60
C TYR A 188 16.98 -9.76 -13.10
N CYS A 189 16.89 -8.61 -12.42
CA CYS A 189 16.58 -8.53 -11.00
C CYS A 189 15.21 -9.19 -10.68
N SER A 190 14.18 -8.90 -11.49
CA SER A 190 12.85 -9.47 -11.34
C SER A 190 12.87 -11.01 -11.39
N ARG A 191 13.63 -11.59 -12.32
CA ARG A 191 13.71 -13.06 -12.49
C ARG A 191 14.49 -13.73 -11.37
N ILE A 192 15.63 -13.15 -10.96
CA ILE A 192 16.47 -13.71 -9.88
C ILE A 192 15.75 -13.67 -8.53
N LEU A 193 14.97 -12.61 -8.28
CA LEU A 193 14.26 -12.40 -7.01
C LEU A 193 12.79 -12.85 -7.07
N GLU A 194 12.35 -13.42 -8.21
CA GLU A 194 10.97 -13.90 -8.43
C GLU A 194 9.91 -12.81 -8.15
N ILE A 195 10.24 -11.54 -8.47
CA ILE A 195 9.32 -10.40 -8.30
C ILE A 195 8.51 -10.21 -9.59
N ASP A 196 7.18 -10.21 -9.48
CA ASP A 196 6.28 -9.88 -10.60
C ASP A 196 6.40 -8.39 -10.95
N ILE A 197 7.22 -8.08 -11.98
CA ILE A 197 7.54 -6.72 -12.42
C ILE A 197 6.32 -6.00 -13.02
N ASP A 198 5.35 -6.71 -13.57
CA ASP A 198 4.16 -6.15 -14.20
C ASP A 198 3.00 -5.96 -13.20
N ARG A 199 3.22 -6.31 -11.94
CA ARG A 199 2.24 -6.10 -10.90
C ARG A 199 2.08 -4.61 -10.60
N ASN A 200 0.89 -4.07 -10.88
CA ASN A 200 0.61 -2.63 -10.82
C ASN A 200 -0.46 -2.25 -9.77
N SER A 201 -1.06 -3.22 -9.08
CA SER A 201 -2.16 -2.97 -8.14
C SER A 201 -2.11 -3.81 -6.87
N GLN A 202 -2.40 -3.16 -5.73
CA GLN A 202 -2.64 -3.80 -4.44
C GLN A 202 -4.08 -4.31 -4.30
N SER A 203 -5.02 -3.85 -5.15
CA SER A 203 -6.47 -4.07 -5.00
C SER A 203 -6.87 -5.52 -4.70
N PRO A 204 -6.27 -6.56 -5.33
CA PRO A 204 -6.65 -7.94 -5.04
C PRO A 204 -6.38 -8.39 -3.60
N TYR A 205 -5.46 -7.72 -2.91
CA TYR A 205 -5.00 -8.06 -1.56
C TYR A 205 -5.55 -7.14 -0.48
N ILE A 206 -6.30 -6.10 -0.87
CA ILE A 206 -6.96 -5.21 0.09
C ILE A 206 -8.06 -6.00 0.80
N ILE A 207 -8.04 -5.97 2.13
CA ILE A 207 -9.14 -6.44 2.99
C ILE A 207 -9.81 -5.17 3.53
N PHE A 208 -11.09 -4.99 3.21
CA PHE A 208 -11.83 -3.82 3.64
C PHE A 208 -12.53 -4.09 4.98
N GLU A 209 -11.97 -3.57 6.07
CA GLU A 209 -12.46 -3.75 7.44
C GLU A 209 -13.43 -2.66 7.91
N GLY A 210 -13.87 -1.79 7.00
CA GLY A 210 -14.95 -0.82 7.27
C GLY A 210 -14.52 0.53 7.85
N LEU A 211 -13.23 0.87 7.95
CA LEU A 211 -12.74 2.19 8.42
C LEU A 211 -13.45 2.69 9.69
N LYS A 212 -13.52 1.85 10.74
CA LYS A 212 -14.26 2.11 11.99
C LYS A 212 -13.46 2.90 13.04
N ASP A 213 -12.26 3.35 12.73
CA ASP A 213 -11.39 4.11 13.63
C ASP A 213 -11.78 5.59 13.68
N HIS A 214 -13.00 5.86 14.17
CA HIS A 214 -13.55 7.19 14.42
C HIS A 214 -14.51 7.18 15.61
N THR A 215 -14.78 8.34 16.19
CA THR A 215 -15.63 8.50 17.39
C THR A 215 -17.11 8.74 17.10
N ASP A 216 -17.50 8.87 15.83
CA ASP A 216 -18.87 9.16 15.45
C ASP A 216 -19.77 7.92 15.62
N ARG A 217 -20.52 7.89 16.73
CA ARG A 217 -21.38 6.76 17.11
C ARG A 217 -22.47 6.49 16.08
N VAL A 218 -23.15 7.54 15.59
CA VAL A 218 -24.26 7.37 14.62
C VAL A 218 -23.77 6.76 13.32
N ILE A 219 -22.61 7.20 12.84
CA ILE A 219 -22.02 6.62 11.62
C ILE A 219 -21.54 5.19 11.87
N ARG A 220 -21.03 4.87 13.06
CA ARG A 220 -20.68 3.49 13.43
C ARG A 220 -21.88 2.56 13.42
N GLU A 221 -23.00 3.00 14.01
CA GLU A 221 -24.27 2.26 13.98
C GLU A 221 -24.77 2.03 12.54
N SER A 222 -24.65 3.06 11.68
CA SER A 222 -24.96 2.94 10.25
C SER A 222 -24.05 1.96 9.52
N GLN A 223 -22.75 1.92 9.82
CA GLN A 223 -21.81 0.93 9.27
C GLN A 223 -22.19 -0.49 9.67
N GLU A 224 -22.55 -0.71 10.93
CA GLU A 224 -23.03 -2.01 11.43
C GLU A 224 -24.35 -2.43 10.79
N PHE A 225 -25.24 -1.46 10.55
CA PHE A 225 -26.48 -1.72 9.80
C PHE A 225 -26.18 -2.20 8.38
N ILE A 226 -25.29 -1.51 7.65
CA ILE A 226 -24.87 -1.89 6.30
C ILE A 226 -24.31 -3.32 6.29
N GLU A 227 -23.47 -3.68 7.25
CA GLU A 227 -22.83 -5.00 7.34
C GLU A 227 -23.84 -6.11 7.62
N ARG A 228 -24.88 -5.84 8.41
CA ARG A 228 -25.94 -6.82 8.69
C ARG A 228 -26.93 -7.03 7.53
N HIS A 229 -27.10 -6.01 6.66
CA HIS A 229 -28.08 -6.04 5.56
C HIS A 229 -27.40 -6.10 4.18
N ILE A 230 -26.27 -6.80 4.10
CA ILE A 230 -25.44 -6.83 2.89
C ILE A 230 -26.13 -7.46 1.69
N GLY A 231 -27.03 -8.44 1.92
CA GLY A 231 -27.83 -9.09 0.88
C GLY A 231 -28.96 -8.23 0.34
N GLU A 232 -29.19 -7.03 0.91
CA GLU A 232 -30.28 -6.17 0.51
C GLU A 232 -29.80 -5.04 -0.41
N ARG A 233 -30.75 -4.44 -1.13
CA ARG A 233 -30.49 -3.22 -1.90
C ARG A 233 -30.53 -2.01 -0.95
N LEU A 234 -29.38 -1.56 -0.49
CA LEU A 234 -29.24 -0.38 0.37
C LEU A 234 -29.11 0.89 -0.48
N THR A 235 -29.92 1.90 -0.19
CA THR A 235 -29.79 3.24 -0.77
C THR A 235 -29.32 4.24 0.28
N VAL A 236 -28.74 5.34 -0.17
CA VAL A 236 -28.27 6.41 0.73
C VAL A 236 -29.41 7.04 1.49
N GLU A 237 -30.59 7.15 0.85
CA GLU A 237 -31.82 7.65 1.42
C GLU A 237 -32.31 6.78 2.59
N GLN A 238 -32.29 5.45 2.44
CA GLN A 238 -32.61 4.51 3.51
C GLN A 238 -31.64 4.64 4.70
N LEU A 239 -30.34 4.66 4.42
CA LEU A 239 -29.32 4.80 5.48
C LEU A 239 -29.44 6.14 6.23
N ALA A 240 -29.79 7.22 5.54
CA ALA A 240 -30.03 8.52 6.15
C ALA A 240 -31.28 8.49 7.05
N ALA A 241 -32.38 7.89 6.57
CA ALA A 241 -33.61 7.72 7.35
C ALA A 241 -33.40 6.88 8.60
N GLU A 242 -32.70 5.74 8.51
CA GLU A 242 -32.32 4.91 9.67
C GLU A 242 -31.45 5.66 10.69
N SER A 243 -30.70 6.66 10.21
CA SER A 243 -29.87 7.53 11.07
C SER A 243 -30.60 8.80 11.56
N ALA A 244 -31.91 8.91 11.32
CA ALA A 244 -32.73 10.09 11.59
C ALA A 244 -32.16 11.40 11.01
N MET A 245 -31.61 11.34 9.79
CA MET A 245 -31.00 12.47 9.09
C MET A 245 -31.55 12.64 7.68
N ASP A 246 -31.46 13.87 7.15
CA ASP A 246 -31.57 14.07 5.72
C ASP A 246 -30.34 13.53 4.97
N ARG A 247 -30.52 13.23 3.69
CA ARG A 247 -29.50 12.63 2.83
C ARG A 247 -28.20 13.45 2.76
N ILE A 248 -28.30 14.78 2.72
CA ILE A 248 -27.14 15.66 2.54
C ILE A 248 -26.29 15.66 3.81
N ASN A 249 -26.91 15.86 4.97
CA ASN A 249 -26.24 15.87 6.26
C ASN A 249 -25.63 14.51 6.57
N PHE A 250 -26.38 13.40 6.33
CA PHE A 250 -25.88 12.07 6.48
C PHE A 250 -24.62 11.83 5.61
N SER A 251 -24.70 12.13 4.30
CA SER A 251 -23.59 11.90 3.38
C SER A 251 -22.34 12.70 3.77
N ARG A 252 -22.50 13.95 4.19
CA ARG A 252 -21.40 14.80 4.67
C ARG A 252 -20.77 14.25 5.94
N ARG A 253 -21.59 13.86 6.92
CA ARG A 253 -21.14 13.29 8.20
C ARG A 253 -20.46 11.95 8.01
N PHE A 254 -21.05 11.07 7.18
CA PHE A 254 -20.47 9.77 6.83
C PHE A 254 -19.09 9.93 6.17
N LYS A 255 -18.99 10.83 5.18
CA LYS A 255 -17.72 11.12 4.50
C LYS A 255 -16.69 11.73 5.45
N LYS A 256 -17.10 12.58 6.40
CA LYS A 256 -16.20 13.15 7.41
C LYS A 256 -15.63 12.06 8.31
N ALA A 257 -16.45 11.09 8.73
CA ALA A 257 -16.03 10.00 9.62
C ALA A 257 -15.19 8.95 8.90
N THR A 258 -15.59 8.52 7.69
CA THR A 258 -15.00 7.37 6.99
C THR A 258 -14.10 7.72 5.81
N GLN A 259 -14.06 8.99 5.40
CA GLN A 259 -13.41 9.48 4.17
C GLN A 259 -13.97 8.86 2.87
N LEU A 260 -15.10 8.14 2.95
CA LEU A 260 -15.81 7.56 1.81
C LEU A 260 -17.24 8.10 1.73
N SER A 261 -17.80 8.14 0.51
CA SER A 261 -19.25 8.33 0.39
C SER A 261 -19.99 7.09 0.92
N PRO A 262 -21.23 7.22 1.43
CA PRO A 262 -22.03 6.07 1.86
C PRO A 262 -22.16 5.01 0.75
N ALA A 263 -22.37 5.43 -0.50
CA ALA A 263 -22.48 4.53 -1.63
C ALA A 263 -21.19 3.76 -1.91
N ASP A 264 -20.02 4.42 -1.89
CA ASP A 264 -18.73 3.75 -2.06
C ASP A 264 -18.44 2.78 -0.92
N TYR A 265 -18.82 3.14 0.31
CA TYR A 265 -18.69 2.26 1.47
C TYR A 265 -19.52 0.97 1.29
N VAL A 266 -20.81 1.09 0.96
CA VAL A 266 -21.69 -0.06 0.70
C VAL A 266 -21.10 -0.95 -0.40
N GLN A 267 -20.61 -0.37 -1.51
CA GLN A 267 -20.00 -1.15 -2.57
C GLN A 267 -18.75 -1.90 -2.11
N ARG A 268 -17.88 -1.28 -1.30
CA ARG A 268 -16.67 -1.93 -0.76
C ARG A 268 -17.01 -3.07 0.18
N ILE A 269 -17.98 -2.90 1.08
CA ILE A 269 -18.43 -3.97 1.98
C ILE A 269 -19.02 -5.14 1.19
N LYS A 270 -19.88 -4.88 0.19
CA LYS A 270 -20.45 -5.92 -0.68
C LYS A 270 -19.39 -6.68 -1.46
N VAL A 271 -18.40 -5.98 -2.02
CA VAL A 271 -17.28 -6.62 -2.73
C VAL A 271 -16.41 -7.44 -1.78
N GLU A 272 -16.17 -6.95 -0.56
CA GLU A 272 -15.40 -7.69 0.44
C GLU A 272 -16.13 -8.97 0.87
N SER A 273 -17.45 -8.93 1.04
CA SER A 273 -18.24 -10.12 1.30
C SER A 273 -18.22 -11.11 0.13
N ALA A 274 -18.32 -10.60 -1.11
CA ALA A 274 -18.19 -11.44 -2.30
C ALA A 274 -16.81 -12.12 -2.37
N LYS A 275 -15.72 -11.42 -2.02
CA LYS A 275 -14.37 -11.99 -1.95
C LYS A 275 -14.31 -13.15 -0.96
N ARG A 276 -14.83 -12.97 0.25
CA ARG A 276 -14.90 -14.04 1.28
C ARG A 276 -15.70 -15.25 0.79
N LEU A 277 -16.84 -15.03 0.14
CA LEU A 277 -17.64 -16.11 -0.43
C LEU A 277 -16.88 -16.86 -1.55
N PHE A 278 -16.18 -16.13 -2.43
CA PHE A 278 -15.34 -16.74 -3.45
C PHE A 278 -14.17 -17.54 -2.86
N GLU A 279 -13.59 -17.11 -1.76
CA GLU A 279 -12.46 -17.77 -1.08
C GLU A 279 -12.87 -19.05 -0.35
N SER A 280 -14.08 -19.06 0.25
CA SER A 280 -14.49 -20.09 1.21
C SER A 280 -15.58 -21.04 0.74
N THR A 281 -16.22 -20.77 -0.43
CA THR A 281 -17.34 -21.57 -0.92
C THR A 281 -17.16 -22.03 -2.36
N GLY A 282 -17.99 -23.00 -2.80
CA GLY A 282 -18.12 -23.44 -4.18
C GLY A 282 -19.17 -22.68 -4.99
N LEU A 283 -19.78 -21.63 -4.44
CA LEU A 283 -20.87 -20.89 -5.08
C LEU A 283 -20.49 -20.33 -6.46
N GLN A 284 -21.43 -20.37 -7.39
CA GLN A 284 -21.24 -19.78 -8.72
C GLN A 284 -21.23 -18.25 -8.65
N ILE A 285 -20.69 -17.60 -9.66
CA ILE A 285 -20.58 -16.13 -9.70
C ILE A 285 -21.93 -15.43 -9.52
N ASN A 286 -22.99 -16.00 -10.12
CA ASN A 286 -24.34 -15.43 -10.02
C ASN A 286 -24.93 -15.64 -8.62
N GLU A 287 -24.68 -16.77 -7.98
CA GLU A 287 -25.13 -17.04 -6.60
C GLU A 287 -24.48 -16.04 -5.63
N VAL A 288 -23.15 -15.86 -5.71
CA VAL A 288 -22.43 -14.85 -4.89
C VAL A 288 -22.96 -13.44 -5.18
N MET A 289 -23.26 -13.11 -6.42
CA MET A 289 -23.85 -11.82 -6.78
C MET A 289 -25.19 -11.58 -6.04
N TYR A 290 -26.08 -12.58 -6.01
CA TYR A 290 -27.36 -12.46 -5.30
C TYR A 290 -27.15 -12.38 -3.78
N GLU A 291 -26.27 -13.22 -3.20
CA GLU A 291 -25.94 -13.20 -1.78
C GLU A 291 -25.47 -11.84 -1.28
N VAL A 292 -24.75 -11.09 -2.12
CA VAL A 292 -24.31 -9.74 -1.76
C VAL A 292 -25.24 -8.62 -2.25
N GLY A 293 -26.49 -8.97 -2.63
CA GLY A 293 -27.56 -8.04 -2.93
C GLY A 293 -27.38 -7.25 -4.23
N TYR A 294 -26.82 -7.89 -5.28
CA TYR A 294 -26.85 -7.38 -6.65
C TYR A 294 -27.89 -8.13 -7.49
N GLY A 295 -28.71 -7.40 -8.22
CA GLY A 295 -29.69 -7.97 -9.16
C GLY A 295 -29.20 -7.99 -10.62
N ASP A 296 -28.09 -7.31 -10.94
CA ASP A 296 -27.55 -7.20 -12.28
C ASP A 296 -26.08 -7.65 -12.33
N ILE A 297 -25.82 -8.65 -13.17
CA ILE A 297 -24.49 -9.28 -13.29
C ILE A 297 -23.45 -8.35 -13.91
N LYS A 298 -23.86 -7.44 -14.79
CA LYS A 298 -22.95 -6.48 -15.44
C LYS A 298 -22.49 -5.45 -14.41
N ALA A 299 -23.42 -4.88 -13.64
CA ALA A 299 -23.13 -3.94 -12.55
C ALA A 299 -22.23 -4.58 -11.49
N PHE A 300 -22.52 -5.81 -11.06
CA PHE A 300 -21.70 -6.56 -10.12
C PHE A 300 -20.27 -6.73 -10.64
N ARG A 301 -20.09 -7.28 -11.85
CA ARG A 301 -18.76 -7.51 -12.45
C ARG A 301 -17.96 -6.23 -12.60
N GLN A 302 -18.58 -5.12 -13.01
CA GLN A 302 -17.92 -3.83 -13.13
C GLN A 302 -17.46 -3.30 -11.77
N THR A 303 -18.35 -3.32 -10.77
CA THR A 303 -18.04 -2.84 -9.41
C THR A 303 -16.96 -3.71 -8.77
N PHE A 304 -17.08 -5.03 -8.87
CA PHE A 304 -16.08 -5.95 -8.36
C PHE A 304 -14.71 -5.70 -9.00
N LYS A 305 -14.64 -5.62 -10.35
CA LYS A 305 -13.39 -5.33 -11.06
C LYS A 305 -12.79 -3.98 -10.66
N LYS A 306 -13.62 -2.94 -10.52
CA LYS A 306 -13.18 -1.60 -10.07
C LYS A 306 -12.54 -1.63 -8.70
N ILE A 307 -13.10 -2.38 -7.74
CA ILE A 307 -12.67 -2.41 -6.35
C ILE A 307 -11.57 -3.46 -6.13
N ALA A 308 -11.76 -4.69 -6.61
CA ALA A 308 -10.83 -5.79 -6.43
C ALA A 308 -9.68 -5.83 -7.45
N GLY A 309 -9.70 -4.97 -8.48
CA GLY A 309 -8.64 -4.89 -9.50
C GLY A 309 -8.64 -6.03 -10.53
N MET A 310 -9.52 -7.01 -10.38
CA MET A 310 -9.68 -8.15 -11.30
C MET A 310 -11.13 -8.64 -11.36
N THR A 311 -11.45 -9.44 -12.37
CA THR A 311 -12.82 -9.97 -12.51
C THR A 311 -13.14 -10.99 -11.41
N PRO A 312 -14.43 -11.21 -11.06
CA PRO A 312 -14.82 -12.24 -10.09
C PRO A 312 -14.27 -13.63 -10.40
N VAL A 313 -14.26 -14.01 -11.68
CA VAL A 313 -13.71 -15.31 -12.13
C VAL A 313 -12.21 -15.40 -11.85
N MET A 314 -11.44 -14.36 -12.22
CA MET A 314 -9.99 -14.33 -11.97
C MET A 314 -9.70 -14.35 -10.47
N TYR A 315 -10.49 -13.62 -9.66
CA TYR A 315 -10.34 -13.58 -8.21
C TYR A 315 -10.55 -14.97 -7.61
N ARG A 316 -11.66 -15.62 -7.93
CA ARG A 316 -11.95 -16.98 -7.47
C ARG A 316 -10.85 -17.96 -7.87
N ASN A 317 -10.44 -17.98 -9.14
CA ASN A 317 -9.38 -18.89 -9.61
C ASN A 317 -8.04 -18.67 -8.89
N LYS A 318 -7.76 -17.44 -8.46
CA LYS A 318 -6.52 -17.10 -7.75
C LYS A 318 -6.57 -17.48 -6.27
N PHE A 319 -7.69 -17.24 -5.60
CA PHE A 319 -7.77 -17.31 -4.13
C PHE A 319 -8.54 -18.53 -3.61
N ASN A 320 -9.42 -19.15 -4.42
CA ASN A 320 -10.08 -20.41 -4.08
C ASN A 320 -9.28 -21.58 -4.64
N LYS A 321 -8.39 -22.15 -3.87
CA LYS A 321 -7.65 -23.38 -4.22
C LYS A 321 -8.26 -24.64 -3.65
N GLY A 322 -9.57 -24.78 -3.82
CA GLY A 322 -10.24 -26.06 -3.50
C GLY A 322 -10.97 -26.08 -2.17
N VAL A 323 -12.15 -25.50 -2.15
CA VAL A 323 -13.29 -26.21 -1.52
C VAL A 323 -13.50 -27.42 -2.43
N GLY A 324 -12.93 -28.56 -2.04
CA GLY A 324 -12.80 -29.74 -2.87
C GLY A 324 -14.11 -30.11 -3.55
N VAL A 325 -14.04 -30.31 -4.84
CA VAL A 325 -14.75 -31.38 -5.47
C VAL A 325 -14.20 -32.66 -4.81
N VAL A 326 -14.80 -33.08 -3.69
CA VAL A 326 -14.84 -34.48 -3.32
C VAL A 326 -15.61 -35.12 -4.47
N LYS A 327 -14.88 -35.60 -5.47
CA LYS A 327 -15.42 -36.58 -6.43
C LYS A 327 -15.90 -37.71 -5.54
N GLN A 328 -17.21 -37.81 -5.33
CA GLN A 328 -17.82 -39.06 -4.88
C GLN A 328 -17.29 -40.13 -5.83
N GLY A 329 -16.34 -40.91 -5.31
CA GLY A 329 -15.85 -42.10 -5.97
C GLY A 329 -17.05 -42.99 -6.25
N MET A 330 -17.20 -43.35 -7.52
CA MET A 330 -18.01 -44.45 -7.92
C MET A 330 -17.49 -45.71 -7.23
N VAL A 331 -18.37 -46.34 -6.48
CA VAL A 331 -18.31 -47.77 -6.20
C VAL A 331 -19.03 -48.47 -7.32
#